data_b474aa80a69ec0da20dbca1c2d97dcb1
#
_entry.id   b474aa80a69ec0da20dbca1c2d97dcb1
#
_cell.length_a   1.000
_cell.length_b   1.000
_cell.length_c   1.000
_cell.angle_alpha   90.00
_cell.angle_beta   90.00
_cell.angle_gamma   90.00
#
_symmetry.space_group_name_H-M   'P 1'
#
loop_
_entity.id
_entity.type
_entity.pdbx_description
1 polymer ?
#
loop_
_entity_poly.entity_id
_entity_poly.type
_entity_poly.pdbx_seq_one_letter_code
_entity_poly.pdbx_strand_id
1 'polypeptide(L)'
;SVYKEGNEFGLEIFKDIKFVDTRSKTIGKGFAGAMKRHNFGGLRASHGVSISHRAHGSTGHSQDPGKVFKGKKMAGHMGDKLRTMQNIEIIKTDLENELLYLKGSIPGSKNSEVMVKKSVKNISKMTIGEKQAAAEEAKKTPEKKKK
;
A
#
# COMPACT_ATOMS: atom_id res chain seq x y z
N SER A 1 -22.59 -0.02 -22.19
CA SER A 1 -21.45 -0.78 -21.64
C SER A 1 -20.61 -1.34 -22.80
N VAL A 2 -19.32 -1.08 -22.79
CA VAL A 2 -18.36 -1.52 -23.81
C VAL A 2 -18.11 -3.04 -23.74
N TYR A 3 -18.44 -3.64 -22.62
CA TYR A 3 -18.16 -5.03 -22.31
C TYR A 3 -19.44 -5.89 -22.32
N LYS A 4 -19.40 -7.01 -23.01
CA LYS A 4 -20.48 -8.01 -23.05
C LYS A 4 -20.08 -9.22 -22.22
N GLU A 5 -21.08 -9.91 -21.66
CA GLU A 5 -20.87 -11.18 -20.95
C GLU A 5 -20.19 -12.20 -21.87
N GLY A 6 -19.18 -12.89 -21.35
CA GLY A 6 -18.38 -13.88 -22.08
C GLY A 6 -17.16 -13.34 -22.83
N ASN A 7 -16.90 -12.04 -22.78
CA ASN A 7 -15.67 -11.50 -23.36
C ASN A 7 -14.47 -11.71 -22.43
N GLU A 8 -13.38 -12.20 -23.00
CA GLU A 8 -12.08 -12.25 -22.32
C GLU A 8 -11.34 -10.92 -22.50
N PHE A 9 -10.70 -10.44 -21.44
CA PHE A 9 -9.94 -9.20 -21.44
C PHE A 9 -8.49 -9.46 -21.10
N GLY A 10 -7.59 -9.04 -22.00
CA GLY A 10 -6.15 -9.06 -21.78
C GLY A 10 -5.65 -7.77 -21.11
N LEU A 11 -4.32 -7.63 -21.03
CA LEU A 11 -3.63 -6.45 -20.52
C LEU A 11 -3.82 -5.20 -21.38
N GLU A 12 -4.43 -5.32 -22.55
CA GLU A 12 -4.71 -4.20 -23.45
C GLU A 12 -5.49 -3.07 -22.79
N ILE A 13 -6.36 -3.41 -21.81
CA ILE A 13 -7.15 -2.43 -21.05
C ILE A 13 -6.27 -1.41 -20.31
N PHE A 14 -5.04 -1.79 -19.95
CA PHE A 14 -4.12 -0.95 -19.18
C PHE A 14 -3.16 -0.12 -20.06
N LYS A 15 -3.20 -0.24 -21.37
CA LYS A 15 -2.26 0.39 -22.30
C LYS A 15 -2.24 1.92 -22.16
N ASP A 16 -3.41 2.54 -21.99
CA ASP A 16 -3.56 3.99 -21.89
C ASP A 16 -3.69 4.49 -20.45
N ILE A 17 -3.57 3.59 -19.46
CA ILE A 17 -3.75 3.92 -18.05
C ILE A 17 -2.40 4.18 -17.41
N LYS A 18 -2.24 5.37 -16.80
CA LYS A 18 -1.01 5.78 -16.11
C LYS A 18 -0.93 5.28 -14.66
N PHE A 19 -2.08 5.22 -13.98
CA PHE A 19 -2.16 4.89 -12.56
C PHE A 19 -3.25 3.86 -12.30
N VAL A 20 -2.94 2.91 -11.43
CA VAL A 20 -3.85 1.83 -11.03
C VAL A 20 -3.94 1.70 -9.52
N ASP A 21 -5.03 1.13 -9.06
CA ASP A 21 -5.24 0.69 -7.68
C ASP A 21 -5.12 -0.83 -7.64
N THR A 22 -4.26 -1.33 -6.76
CA THR A 22 -4.06 -2.78 -6.56
C THR A 22 -4.67 -3.21 -5.24
N ARG A 23 -5.39 -4.31 -5.26
CA ARG A 23 -6.03 -4.89 -4.07
C ARG A 23 -5.70 -6.36 -3.97
N SER A 24 -5.16 -6.76 -2.83
CA SER A 24 -4.87 -8.16 -2.54
C SER A 24 -4.91 -8.43 -1.04
N LYS A 25 -4.81 -9.71 -0.68
CA LYS A 25 -4.74 -10.18 0.69
C LYS A 25 -3.31 -10.07 1.20
N THR A 26 -3.10 -9.35 2.29
CA THR A 26 -1.77 -9.16 2.85
C THR A 26 -1.21 -10.45 3.45
N ILE A 27 0.11 -10.55 3.53
CA ILE A 27 0.79 -11.68 4.19
C ILE A 27 0.27 -11.80 5.62
N GLY A 28 -0.15 -13.00 6.02
CA GLY A 28 -0.55 -13.33 7.37
C GLY A 28 0.64 -13.32 8.33
N LYS A 29 0.45 -12.77 9.52
CA LYS A 29 1.46 -12.72 10.60
C LYS A 29 0.98 -13.42 11.88
N GLY A 30 -0.15 -14.13 11.78
CA GLY A 30 -0.77 -14.84 12.90
C GLY A 30 -1.22 -13.94 14.03
N PHE A 31 -1.31 -14.47 15.24
CA PHE A 31 -1.60 -13.70 16.44
C PHE A 31 -0.37 -12.88 16.82
N ALA A 32 -0.53 -11.57 16.97
CA ALA A 32 0.55 -10.65 17.29
C ALA A 32 0.24 -9.85 18.56
N GLY A 33 1.25 -9.68 19.40
CA GLY A 33 1.18 -8.84 20.59
C GLY A 33 1.03 -7.36 20.25
N ALA A 34 0.66 -6.53 21.22
CA ALA A 34 0.42 -5.11 21.03
C ALA A 34 1.64 -4.35 20.48
N MET A 35 2.84 -4.73 20.88
CA MET A 35 4.09 -4.15 20.36
C MET A 35 4.21 -4.35 18.84
N LYS A 36 4.06 -5.57 18.34
CA LYS A 36 4.17 -5.88 16.91
C LYS A 36 2.99 -5.35 16.11
N ARG A 37 1.77 -5.46 16.67
CA ARG A 37 0.54 -5.12 15.96
C ARG A 37 0.27 -3.63 15.87
N HIS A 38 0.65 -2.88 16.93
CA HIS A 38 0.31 -1.47 17.09
C HIS A 38 1.50 -0.56 17.40
N ASN A 39 2.72 -1.10 17.37
CA ASN A 39 3.97 -0.38 17.66
C ASN A 39 4.01 0.22 19.08
N PHE A 40 3.51 -0.51 20.08
CA PHE A 40 3.63 -0.11 21.48
C PHE A 40 5.09 -0.23 21.94
N GLY A 41 5.55 0.74 22.75
CA GLY A 41 6.92 0.77 23.25
C GLY A 41 7.25 -0.32 24.28
N GLY A 42 6.24 -0.90 24.91
CA GLY A 42 6.44 -1.83 26.04
C GLY A 42 6.87 -1.11 27.32
N LEU A 43 7.38 -1.87 28.30
CA LEU A 43 7.90 -1.38 29.57
C LEU A 43 9.42 -1.45 29.62
N ARG A 44 10.03 -0.83 30.61
CA ARG A 44 11.48 -0.80 30.79
C ARG A 44 12.06 -2.19 30.94
N ALA A 45 13.30 -2.39 30.48
CA ALA A 45 14.01 -3.66 30.62
C ALA A 45 14.56 -3.89 32.04
N SER A 46 14.74 -2.82 32.82
CA SER A 46 15.26 -2.81 34.19
C SER A 46 14.39 -1.94 35.10
N HIS A 47 14.91 -1.50 36.23
CA HIS A 47 14.20 -0.68 37.25
C HIS A 47 12.97 -1.37 37.85
N GLY A 48 13.13 -2.66 38.25
CA GLY A 48 12.09 -3.40 38.97
C GLY A 48 10.98 -4.01 38.12
N VAL A 49 11.01 -3.83 36.80
CA VAL A 49 10.10 -4.54 35.90
C VAL A 49 10.50 -6.01 35.80
N SER A 50 9.59 -6.92 36.19
CA SER A 50 9.83 -8.36 36.18
C SER A 50 9.40 -8.99 34.84
N ILE A 51 8.15 -9.40 34.72
CA ILE A 51 7.65 -10.18 33.57
C ILE A 51 6.89 -9.36 32.53
N SER A 52 6.59 -8.10 32.81
CA SER A 52 5.65 -7.27 32.03
C SER A 52 6.30 -6.45 30.93
N HIS A 53 7.51 -6.79 30.46
CA HIS A 53 8.29 -6.01 29.49
C HIS A 53 7.54 -5.73 28.19
N ARG A 54 6.70 -6.65 27.75
CA ARG A 54 5.95 -6.54 26.47
C ARG A 54 4.47 -6.27 26.65
N ALA A 55 4.04 -5.88 27.86
CA ALA A 55 2.64 -5.56 28.14
C ALA A 55 2.21 -4.27 27.42
N HIS A 56 0.91 -4.17 27.15
CA HIS A 56 0.34 -3.00 26.48
C HIS A 56 0.02 -1.83 27.40
N GLY A 57 0.23 -1.99 28.72
CA GLY A 57 -0.05 -0.97 29.72
C GLY A 57 -1.53 -0.92 30.12
N SER A 58 -1.98 0.23 30.59
CA SER A 58 -3.35 0.44 31.06
C SER A 58 -4.38 0.21 29.94
N THR A 59 -5.47 -0.46 30.27
CA THR A 59 -6.60 -0.68 29.37
C THR A 59 -7.76 0.29 29.56
N GLY A 60 -7.77 1.05 30.65
CA GLY A 60 -8.81 2.03 30.97
C GLY A 60 -8.65 2.63 32.35
N HIS A 61 -9.65 3.36 32.76
CA HIS A 61 -9.77 3.94 34.10
C HIS A 61 -10.57 3.01 35.04
N SER A 62 -10.71 3.41 36.31
CA SER A 62 -11.41 2.62 37.34
C SER A 62 -12.94 2.61 37.17
N GLN A 63 -13.66 3.09 38.14
CA GLN A 63 -15.12 3.06 38.24
C GLN A 63 -15.79 3.85 37.10
N ASP A 64 -15.24 4.96 36.70
CA ASP A 64 -15.74 5.78 35.60
C ASP A 64 -14.69 5.86 34.48
N PRO A 65 -14.93 5.27 33.31
CA PRO A 65 -16.18 4.75 32.72
C PRO A 65 -16.52 3.29 33.08
N GLY A 66 -15.75 2.56 33.88
CA GLY A 66 -16.01 1.17 34.30
C GLY A 66 -15.97 0.15 33.18
N LYS A 67 -15.44 0.50 32.00
CA LYS A 67 -15.36 -0.35 30.81
C LYS A 67 -14.11 -0.05 29.99
N VAL A 68 -13.70 -1.00 29.16
CA VAL A 68 -12.70 -0.78 28.12
C VAL A 68 -13.41 -0.23 26.88
N PHE A 69 -12.95 0.91 26.36
CA PHE A 69 -13.54 1.53 25.17
C PHE A 69 -13.40 0.65 23.93
N LYS A 70 -14.42 0.69 23.06
CA LYS A 70 -14.38 0.04 21.75
C LYS A 70 -13.21 0.60 20.94
N GLY A 71 -12.53 -0.26 20.18
CA GLY A 71 -11.38 0.15 19.39
C GLY A 71 -10.06 0.26 20.16
N LYS A 72 -10.02 -0.04 21.47
CA LYS A 72 -8.77 -0.10 22.24
C LYS A 72 -7.79 -1.06 21.55
N LYS A 73 -6.59 -0.57 21.28
CA LYS A 73 -5.53 -1.35 20.62
C LYS A 73 -5.01 -2.45 21.54
N MET A 74 -5.21 -3.70 21.15
CA MET A 74 -4.79 -4.90 21.90
C MET A 74 -4.14 -5.91 20.96
N ALA A 75 -3.57 -6.98 21.56
CA ALA A 75 -3.09 -8.14 20.80
C ALA A 75 -4.22 -8.76 19.98
N GLY A 76 -3.87 -9.42 18.91
CA GLY A 76 -4.83 -10.11 18.05
C GLY A 76 -4.25 -10.47 16.68
N HIS A 77 -5.10 -10.95 15.80
CA HIS A 77 -4.72 -11.36 14.46
C HIS A 77 -4.15 -10.19 13.64
N MET A 78 -3.02 -10.41 13.00
CA MET A 78 -2.32 -9.42 12.17
C MET A 78 -2.07 -9.98 10.77
N GLY A 79 -2.28 -9.14 9.77
CA GLY A 79 -2.17 -9.54 8.37
C GLY A 79 -3.38 -10.35 7.90
N ASP A 80 -3.23 -11.04 6.77
CA ASP A 80 -4.27 -11.86 6.14
C ASP A 80 -5.59 -11.10 5.91
N LYS A 81 -5.47 -9.81 5.55
CA LYS A 81 -6.59 -8.89 5.32
C LYS A 81 -6.48 -8.27 3.94
N LEU A 82 -7.61 -8.09 3.29
CA LEU A 82 -7.69 -7.33 2.04
C LEU A 82 -7.24 -5.89 2.28
N ARG A 83 -6.27 -5.44 1.47
CA ARG A 83 -5.76 -4.08 1.46
C ARG A 83 -5.67 -3.57 0.03
N THR A 84 -5.92 -2.30 -0.14
CA THR A 84 -5.80 -1.62 -1.42
C THR A 84 -4.66 -0.62 -1.34
N MET A 85 -3.73 -0.70 -2.29
CA MET A 85 -2.74 0.34 -2.55
C MET A 85 -3.24 1.17 -3.71
N GLN A 86 -3.40 2.46 -3.47
CA GLN A 86 -3.96 3.40 -4.45
C GLN A 86 -2.87 4.13 -5.22
N ASN A 87 -3.17 4.49 -6.45
CA ASN A 87 -2.37 5.40 -7.27
C ASN A 87 -0.95 4.87 -7.54
N ILE A 88 -0.83 3.58 -7.86
CA ILE A 88 0.43 2.97 -8.27
C ILE A 88 0.65 3.30 -9.75
N GLU A 89 1.84 3.80 -10.08
CA GLU A 89 2.24 4.15 -11.44
C GLU A 89 2.56 2.88 -12.24
N ILE A 90 2.04 2.81 -13.47
CA ILE A 90 2.43 1.80 -14.46
C ILE A 90 3.70 2.29 -15.14
N ILE A 91 4.77 1.48 -15.10
CA ILE A 91 6.04 1.80 -15.76
C ILE A 91 5.99 1.32 -17.21
N LYS A 92 5.56 0.07 -17.41
CA LYS A 92 5.51 -0.59 -18.71
C LYS A 92 4.41 -1.65 -18.72
N THR A 93 3.75 -1.81 -19.85
CA THR A 93 2.84 -2.92 -20.15
C THR A 93 3.47 -3.73 -21.29
N ASP A 94 3.73 -5.00 -21.06
CA ASP A 94 4.26 -5.94 -22.04
C ASP A 94 3.12 -6.89 -22.43
N LEU A 95 2.63 -6.73 -23.66
CA LEU A 95 1.50 -7.49 -24.14
C LEU A 95 1.91 -8.90 -24.60
N GLU A 96 3.16 -9.07 -25.06
CA GLU A 96 3.65 -10.37 -25.56
C GLU A 96 3.83 -11.38 -24.43
N ASN A 97 4.34 -10.92 -23.29
CA ASN A 97 4.59 -11.75 -22.11
C ASN A 97 3.49 -11.65 -21.06
N GLU A 98 2.43 -10.90 -21.32
CA GLU A 98 1.35 -10.62 -20.37
C GLU A 98 1.82 -10.06 -19.02
N LEU A 99 2.82 -9.16 -19.03
CA LEU A 99 3.42 -8.58 -17.84
C LEU A 99 3.04 -7.12 -17.67
N LEU A 100 2.62 -6.77 -16.45
CA LEU A 100 2.36 -5.40 -16.02
C LEU A 100 3.40 -4.96 -14.99
N TYR A 101 4.22 -3.98 -15.33
CA TYR A 101 5.26 -3.44 -14.45
C TYR A 101 4.73 -2.27 -13.64
N LEU A 102 4.65 -2.45 -12.34
CA LEU A 102 4.13 -1.45 -11.39
C LEU A 102 5.24 -0.91 -10.50
N LYS A 103 5.20 0.40 -10.24
CA LYS A 103 6.15 1.05 -9.35
C LYS A 103 5.63 1.10 -7.92
N GLY A 104 6.18 0.29 -7.07
CA GLY A 104 5.87 0.31 -5.64
C GLY A 104 5.61 -1.06 -5.05
N SER A 105 5.11 -1.07 -3.83
CA SER A 105 4.76 -2.31 -3.14
C SER A 105 3.31 -2.70 -3.42
N ILE A 106 3.10 -3.98 -3.61
CA ILE A 106 1.78 -4.60 -3.75
C ILE A 106 1.52 -5.45 -2.51
N PRO A 107 0.31 -5.43 -1.93
CA PRO A 107 0.01 -6.29 -0.79
C PRO A 107 -0.02 -7.76 -1.21
N GLY A 108 0.40 -8.64 -0.31
CA GLY A 108 0.39 -10.08 -0.51
C GLY A 108 1.77 -10.72 -0.58
N SER A 109 1.78 -12.03 -0.72
CA SER A 109 2.99 -12.83 -0.92
C SER A 109 3.38 -12.87 -2.40
N LYS A 110 4.55 -13.41 -2.69
CA LYS A 110 4.90 -13.77 -4.07
C LYS A 110 3.89 -14.77 -4.62
N ASN A 111 3.56 -14.66 -5.89
CA ASN A 111 2.59 -15.52 -6.59
C ASN A 111 1.16 -15.47 -6.00
N SER A 112 0.79 -14.38 -5.32
CA SER A 112 -0.58 -14.19 -4.86
C SER A 112 -1.43 -13.51 -5.93
N GLU A 113 -2.72 -13.76 -5.91
CA GLU A 113 -3.70 -13.09 -6.77
C GLU A 113 -3.81 -11.62 -6.38
N VAL A 114 -3.78 -10.75 -7.38
CA VAL A 114 -3.89 -9.31 -7.22
C VAL A 114 -4.96 -8.76 -8.14
N MET A 115 -5.94 -8.10 -7.58
CA MET A 115 -6.95 -7.37 -8.35
C MET A 115 -6.37 -5.99 -8.72
N VAL A 116 -6.29 -5.70 -10.01
CA VAL A 116 -5.83 -4.42 -10.54
C VAL A 116 -7.01 -3.67 -11.13
N LYS A 117 -7.18 -2.41 -10.77
CA LYS A 117 -8.22 -1.52 -11.31
C LYS A 117 -7.62 -0.18 -11.71
N LYS A 118 -8.21 0.50 -12.68
CA LYS A 118 -7.89 1.90 -12.95
C LYS A 118 -8.04 2.73 -11.68
N SER A 119 -7.11 3.63 -11.43
CA SER A 119 -7.19 4.53 -10.28
C SER A 119 -8.48 5.36 -10.32
N VAL A 120 -9.17 5.40 -9.19
CA VAL A 120 -10.42 6.17 -9.02
C VAL A 120 -10.13 7.65 -8.74
N LYS A 121 -9.01 7.94 -8.10
CA LYS A 121 -8.63 9.33 -7.76
C LYS A 121 -8.00 10.03 -8.95
N ASN A 122 -8.43 11.27 -9.19
CA ASN A 122 -7.74 12.14 -10.14
C ASN A 122 -6.34 12.47 -9.63
N ILE A 123 -5.34 12.17 -10.45
CA ILE A 123 -3.94 12.36 -10.11
C ILE A 123 -3.36 13.40 -11.06
N SER A 124 -2.97 14.54 -10.52
CA SER A 124 -2.23 15.59 -11.24
C SER A 124 -0.71 15.32 -11.30
N LYS A 125 -0.25 14.22 -10.66
CA LYS A 125 1.17 13.87 -10.59
C LYS A 125 1.67 13.37 -11.93
N MET A 126 2.76 13.93 -12.40
CA MET A 126 3.45 13.46 -13.61
C MET A 126 4.06 12.07 -13.38
N THR A 127 3.97 11.22 -14.39
CA THR A 127 4.62 9.91 -14.43
C THR A 127 6.15 10.07 -14.49
N ILE A 128 6.89 8.98 -14.26
CA ILE A 128 8.35 9.00 -14.39
C ILE A 128 8.75 9.29 -15.84
N GLY A 129 8.06 8.68 -16.82
CA GLY A 129 8.32 8.92 -18.22
C GLY A 129 8.11 10.40 -18.62
N GLU A 130 7.04 11.02 -18.15
CA GLU A 130 6.78 12.46 -18.36
C GLU A 130 7.83 13.34 -17.72
N LYS A 131 8.31 12.97 -16.51
CA LYS A 131 9.40 13.72 -15.86
C LYS A 131 10.73 13.58 -16.57
N GLN A 132 11.04 12.39 -17.10
CA GLN A 132 12.24 12.18 -17.87
C GLN A 132 12.19 12.93 -19.20
N ALA A 133 11.09 12.88 -19.91
CA ALA A 133 10.87 13.64 -21.13
C ALA A 133 11.01 15.15 -20.90
N ALA A 134 10.35 15.68 -19.85
CA ALA A 134 10.46 17.09 -19.48
C ALA A 134 11.91 17.50 -19.08
N ALA A 135 12.64 16.61 -18.42
CA ALA A 135 14.05 16.85 -18.07
C ALA A 135 14.97 16.82 -19.29
N GLU A 136 14.70 15.99 -20.28
CA GLU A 136 15.43 15.95 -21.56
C GLU A 136 15.15 17.19 -22.43
N GLU A 137 13.90 17.63 -22.49
CA GLU A 137 13.51 18.87 -23.17
C GLU A 137 14.17 20.09 -22.52
N ALA A 138 14.20 20.16 -21.17
CA ALA A 138 14.88 21.22 -20.44
C ALA A 138 16.39 21.26 -20.70
N LYS A 139 17.03 20.12 -20.93
CA LYS A 139 18.45 20.02 -21.31
C LYS A 139 18.71 20.43 -22.75
N LYS A 140 17.77 20.27 -23.65
CA LYS A 140 17.87 20.66 -25.06
C LYS A 140 17.66 22.17 -25.29
N THR A 141 17.15 22.91 -24.30
CA THR A 141 16.78 24.33 -24.42
C THR A 141 17.79 25.36 -23.83
N PRO A 142 19.01 25.05 -23.36
CA PRO A 142 19.87 26.05 -22.76
C PRO A 142 20.63 26.95 -23.76
N GLU A 143 20.56 26.75 -25.09
CA GLU A 143 21.41 27.48 -26.03
C GLU A 143 20.78 28.71 -26.74
N LYS A 144 19.53 29.06 -26.48
CA LYS A 144 18.87 30.17 -27.18
C LYS A 144 18.65 31.45 -26.37
N LYS A 145 19.27 31.62 -25.20
CA LYS A 145 19.16 32.86 -24.38
C LYS A 145 20.53 33.50 -24.08
N LYS A 146 21.47 33.45 -25.01
CA LYS A 146 22.64 34.34 -25.00
C LYS A 146 22.89 34.83 -26.43
N LYS A 147 22.14 35.83 -26.84
CA LYS A 147 22.50 36.84 -27.83
C LYS A 147 21.75 38.09 -27.52
#